data_40b24a876a1062797e3dd2466831ddbd
#
_entry.id   40b24a876a1062797e3dd2466831ddbd
#
_cell.length_a   1.000
_cell.length_b   1.000
_cell.length_c   1.000
_cell.angle_alpha   90.00
_cell.angle_beta   90.00
_cell.angle_gamma   90.00
#
_symmetry.space_group_name_H-M   'P 1'
#
loop_
_entity.id
_entity.type
_entity.pdbx_description
1 polymer ?
#
loop_
_entity_poly.entity_id
_entity_poly.type
_entity_poly.pdbx_seq_one_letter_code
_entity_poly.pdbx_strand_id
1 'polypeptide(L)'
;DDGVMPQTIEAINHAKAAGIPIIVAINKIDVEGANIDRVKQELMEYELVPEEWGGDTIFVPISAKKKQNIETLLEMVLLVADMQELKANPKKQAKGVVIEAKLDKARGPVATMLVQRGTLDVGDTILVGSTIGRIRTMTDEKGKKLKKAGPSTPVEITGFTEVPEAGETFYEVKDEKTAKHLMEKRKRQARDKALNANKRVTLDDLFNQIEKGNLKQLNIIVKADVQGSVEAVKQSLE
;
A
#
# COMPACT_ATOMS: atom_id res chain seq x y z
N ASP A 1 11.01 -23.38 1.96
CA ASP A 1 11.88 -24.03 2.96
C ASP A 1 11.66 -23.49 4.38
N ASP A 2 11.42 -22.19 4.55
CA ASP A 2 11.35 -21.52 5.85
C ASP A 2 9.99 -21.65 6.58
N GLY A 3 8.92 -22.09 5.90
CA GLY A 3 7.57 -22.16 6.47
C GLY A 3 6.88 -20.79 6.62
N VAL A 4 5.94 -20.68 7.56
CA VAL A 4 5.17 -19.45 7.81
C VAL A 4 5.95 -18.55 8.77
N MET A 5 6.37 -17.38 8.27
CA MET A 5 7.14 -16.39 9.01
C MET A 5 6.24 -15.23 9.50
N PRO A 6 6.66 -14.43 10.51
CA PRO A 6 5.85 -13.34 11.04
C PRO A 6 5.30 -12.38 9.99
N GLN A 7 6.10 -12.05 8.95
CA GLN A 7 5.67 -11.22 7.83
C GLN A 7 4.54 -11.86 7.02
N THR A 8 4.54 -13.19 6.89
CA THR A 8 3.46 -13.93 6.21
C THR A 8 2.17 -13.82 7.00
N ILE A 9 2.23 -13.95 8.32
CA ILE A 9 1.08 -13.81 9.22
C ILE A 9 0.48 -12.40 9.12
N GLU A 10 1.33 -11.38 9.13
CA GLU A 10 0.90 -10.00 8.97
C GLU A 10 0.20 -9.77 7.63
N ALA A 11 0.77 -10.27 6.53
CA ALA A 11 0.16 -10.18 5.19
C ALA A 11 -1.21 -10.87 5.13
N ILE A 12 -1.34 -12.07 5.73
CA ILE A 12 -2.62 -12.79 5.84
C ILE A 12 -3.65 -11.96 6.60
N ASN A 13 -3.28 -11.41 7.75
CA ASN A 13 -4.17 -10.60 8.57
C ASN A 13 -4.65 -9.35 7.84
N HIS A 14 -3.76 -8.67 7.13
CA HIS A 14 -4.12 -7.51 6.30
C HIS A 14 -5.05 -7.88 5.15
N ALA A 15 -4.79 -8.98 4.45
CA ALA A 15 -5.65 -9.43 3.35
C ALA A 15 -7.05 -9.83 3.86
N LYS A 16 -7.13 -10.56 4.98
CA LYS A 16 -8.40 -10.90 5.63
C LYS A 16 -9.17 -9.66 6.11
N ALA A 17 -8.49 -8.72 6.75
CA ALA A 17 -9.10 -7.46 7.18
C ALA A 17 -9.64 -6.63 6.01
N ALA A 18 -8.99 -6.70 4.85
CA ALA A 18 -9.43 -6.06 3.61
C ALA A 18 -10.52 -6.85 2.87
N GLY A 19 -10.81 -8.10 3.27
CA GLY A 19 -11.80 -8.97 2.62
C GLY A 19 -11.46 -9.32 1.17
N ILE A 20 -10.17 -9.41 0.84
CA ILE A 20 -9.69 -9.76 -0.50
C ILE A 20 -9.36 -11.25 -0.60
N PRO A 21 -9.56 -11.90 -1.76
CA PRO A 21 -9.19 -13.29 -1.95
C PRO A 21 -7.67 -13.47 -1.85
N ILE A 22 -7.26 -14.61 -1.30
CA ILE A 22 -5.86 -14.96 -1.08
C ILE A 22 -5.51 -16.18 -1.95
N ILE A 23 -4.40 -16.09 -2.70
CA ILE A 23 -3.77 -17.21 -3.38
C ILE A 23 -2.41 -17.44 -2.72
N VAL A 24 -2.10 -18.68 -2.40
CA VAL A 24 -0.83 -19.04 -1.76
C VAL A 24 0.12 -19.65 -2.78
N ALA A 25 1.24 -18.97 -3.04
CA ALA A 25 2.32 -19.51 -3.85
C ALA A 25 3.42 -20.08 -2.93
N ILE A 26 3.53 -21.41 -2.87
CA ILE A 26 4.60 -22.08 -2.11
C ILE A 26 5.84 -22.16 -3.00
N ASN A 27 6.81 -21.29 -2.71
CA ASN A 27 8.03 -21.18 -3.54
C ASN A 27 9.15 -22.10 -3.04
N LYS A 28 10.21 -22.22 -3.85
CA LYS A 28 11.42 -22.97 -3.56
C LYS A 28 11.20 -24.49 -3.47
N ILE A 29 10.24 -25.05 -4.22
CA ILE A 29 9.98 -26.50 -4.24
C ILE A 29 11.15 -27.31 -4.83
N ASP A 30 12.13 -26.64 -5.44
CA ASP A 30 13.34 -27.23 -6.00
C ASP A 30 14.48 -27.39 -4.99
N VAL A 31 14.32 -26.92 -3.77
CA VAL A 31 15.30 -27.03 -2.69
C VAL A 31 15.13 -28.38 -2.00
N GLU A 32 16.25 -29.04 -1.76
CA GLU A 32 16.29 -30.33 -1.03
C GLU A 32 15.79 -30.14 0.41
N GLY A 33 14.77 -30.91 0.82
CA GLY A 33 14.12 -30.76 2.12
C GLY A 33 12.88 -29.84 2.14
N ALA A 34 12.48 -29.25 1.00
CA ALA A 34 11.23 -28.51 0.91
C ALA A 34 10.04 -29.42 1.23
N ASN A 35 9.22 -29.04 2.19
CA ASN A 35 8.03 -29.80 2.60
C ASN A 35 6.76 -28.97 2.39
N ILE A 36 6.10 -29.22 1.27
CA ILE A 36 4.88 -28.51 0.86
C ILE A 36 3.73 -28.76 1.85
N ASP A 37 3.57 -30.02 2.28
CA ASP A 37 2.45 -30.40 3.16
C ASP A 37 2.58 -29.77 4.54
N ARG A 38 3.79 -29.66 5.05
CA ARG A 38 4.05 -28.93 6.30
C ARG A 38 3.62 -27.47 6.19
N VAL A 39 3.99 -26.79 5.11
CA VAL A 39 3.62 -25.37 4.90
C VAL A 39 2.10 -25.22 4.75
N LYS A 40 1.43 -26.17 4.06
CA LYS A 40 -0.04 -26.20 3.98
C LYS A 40 -0.65 -26.36 5.38
N GLN A 41 -0.12 -27.24 6.23
CA GLN A 41 -0.60 -27.43 7.60
C GLN A 41 -0.41 -26.19 8.47
N GLU A 42 0.76 -25.54 8.41
CA GLU A 42 1.02 -24.30 9.14
C GLU A 42 0.04 -23.18 8.72
N LEU A 43 -0.31 -23.10 7.43
CA LEU A 43 -1.27 -22.08 6.93
C LEU A 43 -2.73 -22.37 7.31
N MET A 44 -3.08 -23.63 7.58
CA MET A 44 -4.41 -23.98 8.10
C MET A 44 -4.68 -23.38 9.49
N GLU A 45 -3.67 -23.19 10.32
CA GLU A 45 -3.80 -22.49 11.61
C GLU A 45 -4.30 -21.05 11.44
N TYR A 46 -4.07 -20.47 10.25
CA TYR A 46 -4.55 -19.15 9.85
C TYR A 46 -5.80 -19.21 8.95
N GLU A 47 -6.57 -20.32 9.01
CA GLU A 47 -7.82 -20.52 8.25
C GLU A 47 -7.63 -20.46 6.71
N LEU A 48 -6.43 -20.70 6.21
CA LEU A 48 -6.17 -20.91 4.79
C LEU A 48 -6.13 -22.39 4.51
N VAL A 49 -7.28 -22.94 4.15
CA VAL A 49 -7.45 -24.38 3.89
C VAL A 49 -7.36 -24.64 2.39
N PRO A 50 -6.45 -25.56 1.94
CA PRO A 50 -6.37 -25.93 0.53
C PRO A 50 -7.68 -26.51 -0.02
N GLU A 51 -8.00 -26.26 -1.30
CA GLU A 51 -9.13 -26.87 -1.98
C GLU A 51 -9.09 -28.40 -1.94
N GLU A 52 -7.90 -28.99 -2.05
CA GLU A 52 -7.68 -30.44 -1.94
C GLU A 52 -8.16 -31.03 -0.59
N TRP A 53 -8.24 -30.21 0.46
CA TRP A 53 -8.66 -30.59 1.80
C TRP A 53 -10.03 -30.02 2.16
N GLY A 54 -10.79 -29.59 1.13
CA GLY A 54 -12.16 -29.08 1.25
C GLY A 54 -12.28 -27.61 1.64
N GLY A 55 -11.20 -26.84 1.50
CA GLY A 55 -11.22 -25.39 1.69
C GLY A 55 -11.52 -24.62 0.41
N ASP A 56 -11.26 -23.33 0.44
CA ASP A 56 -11.51 -22.35 -0.63
C ASP A 56 -10.24 -21.61 -1.08
N THR A 57 -9.11 -21.93 -0.49
CA THR A 57 -7.84 -21.25 -0.79
C THR A 57 -7.03 -22.02 -1.84
N ILE A 58 -6.63 -21.33 -2.91
CA ILE A 58 -5.82 -21.90 -3.97
C ILE A 58 -4.35 -21.90 -3.55
N PHE A 59 -3.73 -23.09 -3.61
CA PHE A 59 -2.31 -23.28 -3.33
C PHE A 59 -1.59 -23.70 -4.61
N VAL A 60 -0.53 -22.97 -4.98
CA VAL A 60 0.28 -23.28 -6.16
C VAL A 60 1.74 -23.49 -5.73
N PRO A 61 2.24 -24.74 -5.76
CA PRO A 61 3.65 -25.02 -5.55
C PRO A 61 4.46 -24.56 -6.77
N ILE A 62 5.46 -23.69 -6.54
CA ILE A 62 6.26 -23.08 -7.60
C ILE A 62 7.77 -23.17 -7.34
N SER A 63 8.57 -23.06 -8.38
CA SER A 63 9.98 -22.68 -8.28
C SER A 63 10.24 -21.46 -9.16
N ALA A 64 10.37 -20.30 -8.54
CA ALA A 64 10.70 -19.06 -9.25
C ALA A 64 12.08 -19.17 -9.94
N LYS A 65 13.05 -19.84 -9.29
CA LYS A 65 14.40 -20.05 -9.82
C LYS A 65 14.41 -20.91 -11.07
N LYS A 66 13.62 -22.00 -11.07
CA LYS A 66 13.50 -22.92 -12.22
C LYS A 66 12.38 -22.54 -13.18
N LYS A 67 11.62 -21.48 -12.90
CA LYS A 67 10.43 -21.05 -13.64
C LYS A 67 9.37 -22.15 -13.76
N GLN A 68 9.25 -22.99 -12.74
CA GLN A 68 8.31 -24.11 -12.70
C GLN A 68 6.96 -23.62 -12.13
N ASN A 69 5.85 -23.99 -12.78
CA ASN A 69 4.47 -23.68 -12.39
C ASN A 69 4.15 -22.16 -12.27
N ILE A 70 4.97 -21.28 -12.86
CA ILE A 70 4.68 -19.84 -12.86
C ILE A 70 3.47 -19.51 -13.73
N GLU A 71 3.33 -20.18 -14.88
CA GLU A 71 2.16 -20.00 -15.77
C GLU A 71 0.87 -20.42 -15.06
N THR A 72 0.90 -21.57 -14.36
CA THR A 72 -0.24 -22.04 -13.56
C THR A 72 -0.63 -21.03 -12.47
N LEU A 73 0.35 -20.44 -11.79
CA LEU A 73 0.08 -19.38 -10.81
C LEU A 73 -0.64 -18.19 -11.45
N LEU A 74 -0.16 -17.75 -12.61
CA LEU A 74 -0.78 -16.63 -13.34
C LEU A 74 -2.18 -16.95 -13.82
N GLU A 75 -2.43 -18.19 -14.29
CA GLU A 75 -3.76 -18.68 -14.66
C GLU A 75 -4.72 -18.64 -13.46
N MET A 76 -4.26 -19.10 -12.28
CA MET A 76 -5.08 -19.04 -11.06
C MET A 76 -5.39 -17.60 -10.64
N VAL A 77 -4.45 -16.68 -10.77
CA VAL A 77 -4.69 -15.24 -10.51
C VAL A 77 -5.76 -14.70 -11.46
N LEU A 78 -5.69 -15.01 -12.75
CA LEU A 78 -6.70 -14.59 -13.71
C LEU A 78 -8.07 -15.20 -13.43
N LEU A 79 -8.11 -16.49 -13.09
CA LEU A 79 -9.35 -17.19 -12.73
C LEU A 79 -10.04 -16.54 -11.52
N VAL A 80 -9.29 -16.27 -10.44
CA VAL A 80 -9.84 -15.59 -9.26
C VAL A 80 -10.31 -14.18 -9.59
N ALA A 81 -9.56 -13.44 -10.43
CA ALA A 81 -9.96 -12.11 -10.86
C ALA A 81 -11.27 -12.13 -11.69
N ASP A 82 -11.44 -13.11 -12.57
CA ASP A 82 -12.66 -13.29 -13.36
C ASP A 82 -13.85 -13.64 -12.46
N MET A 83 -13.66 -14.51 -11.47
CA MET A 83 -14.71 -14.86 -10.49
C MET A 83 -15.16 -13.65 -9.67
N GLN A 84 -14.28 -12.69 -9.41
CA GLN A 84 -14.61 -11.46 -8.67
C GLN A 84 -15.42 -10.46 -9.50
N GLU A 85 -15.56 -10.67 -10.82
CA GLU A 85 -16.27 -9.75 -11.74
C GLU A 85 -15.88 -8.27 -11.54
N LEU A 86 -14.58 -7.98 -11.38
CA LEU A 86 -14.08 -6.64 -11.08
C LEU A 86 -14.46 -5.65 -12.17
N LYS A 87 -15.25 -4.62 -11.82
CA LYS A 87 -15.77 -3.61 -12.76
C LYS A 87 -15.37 -2.21 -12.32
N ALA A 88 -14.92 -1.39 -13.26
CA ALA A 88 -14.62 0.02 -13.03
C ALA A 88 -15.20 0.89 -14.14
N ASN A 89 -15.58 2.13 -13.79
CA ASN A 89 -16.11 3.07 -14.77
C ASN A 89 -15.03 4.08 -15.18
N PRO A 90 -14.51 4.03 -16.42
CA PRO A 90 -13.46 4.94 -16.89
C PRO A 90 -13.93 6.37 -17.13
N LYS A 91 -15.25 6.63 -17.20
CA LYS A 91 -15.82 7.97 -17.50
C LYS A 91 -16.07 8.80 -16.26
N LYS A 92 -15.90 8.25 -15.04
CA LYS A 92 -16.02 9.02 -13.80
C LYS A 92 -14.73 9.79 -13.52
N GLN A 93 -14.81 10.74 -12.57
CA GLN A 93 -13.63 11.39 -12.02
C GLN A 93 -12.66 10.36 -11.50
N ALA A 94 -11.38 10.54 -11.81
CA ALA A 94 -10.36 9.59 -11.41
C ALA A 94 -10.21 9.54 -9.89
N LYS A 95 -10.07 8.31 -9.41
CA LYS A 95 -9.78 7.97 -8.02
C LYS A 95 -8.83 6.77 -8.02
N GLY A 96 -7.93 6.74 -7.07
CA GLY A 96 -7.03 5.62 -6.85
C GLY A 96 -6.24 5.78 -5.57
N VAL A 97 -5.15 5.06 -5.47
CA VAL A 97 -4.30 5.01 -4.28
C VAL A 97 -2.85 5.26 -4.64
N VAL A 98 -2.11 5.87 -3.72
CA VAL A 98 -0.66 6.02 -3.79
C VAL A 98 -0.02 4.72 -3.33
N ILE A 99 0.75 4.07 -4.19
CA ILE A 99 1.48 2.86 -3.85
C ILE A 99 2.78 3.23 -3.15
N GLU A 100 3.49 4.20 -3.71
CA GLU A 100 4.80 4.65 -3.24
C GLU A 100 5.03 6.11 -3.61
N ALA A 101 5.77 6.83 -2.78
CA ALA A 101 6.20 8.18 -3.11
C ALA A 101 7.62 8.47 -2.61
N LYS A 102 8.33 9.30 -3.37
CA LYS A 102 9.71 9.67 -3.07
C LYS A 102 10.04 11.08 -3.57
N LEU A 103 11.07 11.66 -2.98
CA LEU A 103 11.66 12.91 -3.49
C LEU A 103 12.81 12.58 -4.43
N ASP A 104 12.58 12.76 -5.73
CA ASP A 104 13.62 12.63 -6.75
C ASP A 104 14.42 13.95 -6.84
N LYS A 105 15.76 13.86 -6.86
CA LYS A 105 16.64 15.04 -6.88
C LYS A 105 16.49 15.90 -8.15
N ALA A 106 16.13 15.30 -9.27
CA ALA A 106 15.99 15.97 -10.55
C ALA A 106 14.54 16.36 -10.88
N ARG A 107 13.58 15.48 -10.54
CA ARG A 107 12.17 15.60 -10.93
C ARG A 107 11.28 16.17 -9.81
N GLY A 108 11.81 16.31 -8.58
CA GLY A 108 11.05 16.71 -7.41
C GLY A 108 10.21 15.58 -6.83
N PRO A 109 9.07 15.89 -6.16
CA PRO A 109 8.17 14.86 -5.65
C PRO A 109 7.60 13.99 -6.76
N VAL A 110 7.77 12.68 -6.64
CA VAL A 110 7.30 11.65 -7.56
C VAL A 110 6.49 10.62 -6.79
N ALA A 111 5.35 10.21 -7.33
CA ALA A 111 4.54 9.16 -6.73
C ALA A 111 4.12 8.11 -7.77
N THR A 112 4.19 6.85 -7.39
CA THR A 112 3.59 5.73 -8.10
C THR A 112 2.17 5.54 -7.61
N MET A 113 1.21 5.61 -8.51
CA MET A 113 -0.21 5.57 -8.19
C MET A 113 -0.92 4.50 -9.00
N LEU A 114 -1.91 3.85 -8.40
CA LEU A 114 -2.81 2.93 -9.07
C LEU A 114 -4.18 3.59 -9.26
N VAL A 115 -4.57 3.75 -10.51
CA VAL A 115 -5.91 4.26 -10.84
C VAL A 115 -6.93 3.13 -10.60
N GLN A 116 -7.91 3.37 -9.74
CA GLN A 116 -8.97 2.39 -9.42
C GLN A 116 -10.24 2.63 -10.25
N ARG A 117 -10.56 3.88 -10.55
CA ARG A 117 -11.68 4.27 -11.40
C ARG A 117 -11.41 5.60 -12.09
N GLY A 118 -12.18 5.90 -13.13
CA GLY A 118 -11.97 7.11 -13.91
C GLY A 118 -10.76 7.00 -14.83
N THR A 119 -10.41 8.08 -15.48
CA THR A 119 -9.22 8.18 -16.33
C THR A 119 -8.50 9.46 -15.98
N LEU A 120 -7.20 9.36 -15.68
CA LEU A 120 -6.32 10.51 -15.48
C LEU A 120 -5.75 10.95 -16.82
N ASP A 121 -5.74 12.26 -17.03
CA ASP A 121 -5.06 12.91 -18.15
C ASP A 121 -3.86 13.74 -17.64
N VAL A 122 -2.84 13.91 -18.48
CA VAL A 122 -1.76 14.85 -18.20
C VAL A 122 -2.33 16.27 -18.18
N GLY A 123 -2.04 17.01 -17.12
CA GLY A 123 -2.61 18.35 -16.88
C GLY A 123 -3.71 18.40 -15.82
N ASP A 124 -4.27 17.25 -15.45
CA ASP A 124 -5.29 17.17 -14.40
C ASP A 124 -4.74 17.59 -13.04
N THR A 125 -5.62 18.13 -12.23
CA THR A 125 -5.32 18.44 -10.83
C THR A 125 -5.83 17.31 -9.95
N ILE A 126 -4.96 16.78 -9.09
CA ILE A 126 -5.28 15.72 -8.15
C ILE A 126 -5.02 16.19 -6.72
N LEU A 127 -5.89 15.77 -5.83
CA LEU A 127 -5.77 15.94 -4.38
C LEU A 127 -5.43 14.58 -3.75
N VAL A 128 -4.31 14.51 -3.06
CA VAL A 128 -3.84 13.31 -2.35
C VAL A 128 -3.69 13.67 -0.89
N GLY A 129 -4.48 13.07 0.00
CA GLY A 129 -4.45 13.43 1.41
C GLY A 129 -4.58 14.94 1.63
N SER A 130 -3.51 15.56 2.12
CA SER A 130 -3.36 17.00 2.30
C SER A 130 -2.48 17.70 1.25
N THR A 131 -2.11 17.00 0.18
CA THR A 131 -1.21 17.47 -0.87
C THR A 131 -1.95 17.62 -2.20
N ILE A 132 -1.64 18.67 -2.96
CA ILE A 132 -2.15 18.89 -4.32
C ILE A 132 -1.03 18.64 -5.32
N GLY A 133 -1.38 17.99 -6.42
CA GLY A 133 -0.51 17.85 -7.57
C GLY A 133 -1.23 18.25 -8.86
N ARG A 134 -0.53 18.92 -9.76
CA ARG A 134 -0.95 19.03 -11.16
C ARG A 134 -0.06 18.12 -11.98
N ILE A 135 -0.68 17.14 -12.62
CA ILE A 135 0.04 16.10 -13.37
C ILE A 135 0.86 16.75 -14.49
N ARG A 136 2.18 16.71 -14.36
CA ARG A 136 3.12 17.20 -15.38
C ARG A 136 3.48 16.10 -16.36
N THR A 137 3.85 14.94 -15.83
CA THR A 137 4.15 13.76 -16.62
C THR A 137 3.58 12.52 -15.96
N MET A 138 3.16 11.58 -16.78
CA MET A 138 2.83 10.20 -16.38
C MET A 138 3.71 9.24 -17.16
N THR A 139 4.27 8.25 -16.48
CA THR A 139 5.06 7.18 -17.09
C THR A 139 4.57 5.82 -16.60
N ASP A 140 4.65 4.81 -17.47
CA ASP A 140 4.40 3.43 -17.11
C ASP A 140 5.61 2.79 -16.40
N GLU A 141 5.49 1.52 -16.01
CA GLU A 141 6.55 0.75 -15.38
C GLU A 141 7.80 0.56 -16.25
N LYS A 142 7.69 0.80 -17.57
CA LYS A 142 8.80 0.74 -18.54
C LYS A 142 9.42 2.11 -18.82
N GLY A 143 8.96 3.16 -18.12
CA GLY A 143 9.43 4.53 -18.32
C GLY A 143 8.85 5.22 -19.57
N LYS A 144 7.87 4.61 -20.25
CA LYS A 144 7.21 5.20 -21.42
C LYS A 144 6.19 6.25 -20.97
N LYS A 145 6.23 7.44 -21.59
CA LYS A 145 5.28 8.52 -21.32
C LYS A 145 3.86 8.14 -21.73
N LEU A 146 2.92 8.30 -20.82
CA LEU A 146 1.49 8.13 -21.04
C LEU A 146 0.80 9.50 -21.07
N LYS A 147 -0.20 9.64 -21.93
CA LYS A 147 -1.09 10.81 -21.95
C LYS A 147 -2.32 10.59 -21.08
N LYS A 148 -2.77 9.34 -20.98
CA LYS A 148 -3.97 8.91 -20.25
C LYS A 148 -3.68 7.63 -19.48
N ALA A 149 -4.27 7.50 -18.30
CA ALA A 149 -4.23 6.30 -17.49
C ALA A 149 -5.65 5.94 -17.03
N GLY A 150 -6.15 4.82 -17.51
CA GLY A 150 -7.46 4.27 -17.14
C GLY A 150 -7.44 3.45 -15.87
N PRO A 151 -8.56 2.82 -15.50
CA PRO A 151 -8.64 1.92 -14.35
C PRO A 151 -7.62 0.77 -14.43
N SER A 152 -7.15 0.33 -13.26
CA SER A 152 -6.14 -0.73 -13.08
C SER A 152 -4.78 -0.44 -13.73
N THR A 153 -4.49 0.83 -14.04
CA THR A 153 -3.22 1.23 -14.63
C THR A 153 -2.31 1.82 -13.54
N PRO A 154 -1.16 1.21 -13.25
CA PRO A 154 -0.14 1.82 -12.41
C PRO A 154 0.61 2.88 -13.21
N VAL A 155 0.83 4.05 -12.60
CA VAL A 155 1.54 5.16 -13.25
C VAL A 155 2.43 5.89 -12.25
N GLU A 156 3.64 6.23 -12.69
CA GLU A 156 4.51 7.15 -11.98
C GLU A 156 4.17 8.59 -12.41
N ILE A 157 3.84 9.44 -11.46
CA ILE A 157 3.35 10.81 -11.68
C ILE A 157 4.32 11.81 -11.05
N THR A 158 4.56 12.92 -11.78
CA THR A 158 5.28 14.09 -11.29
C THR A 158 4.38 15.31 -11.28
N GLY A 159 4.70 16.28 -10.41
CA GLY A 159 3.99 17.56 -10.37
C GLY A 159 3.27 17.84 -9.04
N PHE A 160 3.65 17.11 -7.98
CA PHE A 160 3.18 17.37 -6.62
C PHE A 160 3.93 18.55 -5.98
N THR A 161 3.27 19.24 -5.07
CA THR A 161 3.86 20.30 -4.24
C THR A 161 4.73 19.73 -3.12
N GLU A 162 4.30 18.61 -2.54
CA GLU A 162 4.96 17.88 -1.44
C GLU A 162 4.89 16.38 -1.77
N VAL A 163 5.75 15.58 -1.16
CA VAL A 163 5.69 14.12 -1.31
C VAL A 163 4.44 13.59 -0.61
N PRO A 164 3.51 12.93 -1.32
CA PRO A 164 2.34 12.34 -0.69
C PRO A 164 2.71 11.10 0.14
N GLU A 165 1.84 10.72 1.07
CA GLU A 165 2.04 9.50 1.87
C GLU A 165 1.62 8.25 1.09
N ALA A 166 2.33 7.13 1.27
CA ALA A 166 1.94 5.85 0.73
C ALA A 166 0.62 5.37 1.37
N GLY A 167 -0.23 4.71 0.58
CA GLY A 167 -1.55 4.28 1.03
C GLY A 167 -2.64 5.35 0.97
N GLU A 168 -2.30 6.63 0.77
CA GLU A 168 -3.31 7.68 0.64
C GLU A 168 -4.15 7.54 -0.63
N THR A 169 -5.42 7.86 -0.51
CA THR A 169 -6.33 7.93 -1.67
C THR A 169 -6.19 9.27 -2.37
N PHE A 170 -6.07 9.24 -3.69
CA PHE A 170 -6.14 10.44 -4.52
C PHE A 170 -7.51 10.59 -5.21
N TYR A 171 -7.85 11.84 -5.51
CA TYR A 171 -9.05 12.22 -6.24
C TYR A 171 -8.70 13.29 -7.28
N GLU A 172 -9.18 13.11 -8.50
CA GLU A 172 -9.20 14.17 -9.51
C GLU A 172 -10.12 15.29 -9.04
N VAL A 173 -9.67 16.53 -9.20
CA VAL A 173 -10.45 17.73 -8.86
C VAL A 173 -10.47 18.66 -10.07
N LYS A 174 -11.66 19.02 -10.51
CA LYS A 174 -11.85 19.85 -11.71
C LYS A 174 -11.37 21.28 -11.55
N ASP A 175 -11.39 21.80 -10.32
CA ASP A 175 -11.05 23.19 -10.04
C ASP A 175 -9.96 23.28 -8.98
N GLU A 176 -8.87 23.97 -9.31
CA GLU A 176 -7.73 24.17 -8.40
C GLU A 176 -8.12 24.94 -7.13
N LYS A 177 -9.10 25.86 -7.21
CA LYS A 177 -9.58 26.60 -6.03
C LYS A 177 -10.28 25.66 -5.06
N THR A 178 -11.12 24.77 -5.58
CA THR A 178 -11.81 23.75 -4.79
C THR A 178 -10.79 22.78 -4.16
N ALA A 179 -9.76 22.39 -4.91
CA ALA A 179 -8.68 21.55 -4.40
C ALA A 179 -7.93 22.21 -3.23
N LYS A 180 -7.55 23.50 -3.37
CA LYS A 180 -6.89 24.27 -2.31
C LYS A 180 -7.77 24.40 -1.06
N HIS A 181 -9.05 24.70 -1.21
CA HIS A 181 -9.98 24.79 -0.09
C HIS A 181 -10.12 23.45 0.66
N LEU A 182 -10.25 22.34 -0.07
CA LEU A 182 -10.32 21.00 0.52
C LEU A 182 -9.01 20.62 1.24
N MET A 183 -7.86 20.95 0.66
CA MET A 183 -6.55 20.74 1.27
C MET A 183 -6.44 21.53 2.59
N GLU A 184 -6.76 22.82 2.60
CA GLU A 184 -6.70 23.65 3.80
C GLU A 184 -7.62 23.11 4.90
N LYS A 185 -8.84 22.69 4.54
CA LYS A 185 -9.78 22.06 5.46
C LYS A 185 -9.19 20.79 6.08
N ARG A 186 -8.58 19.91 5.27
CA ARG A 186 -7.95 18.67 5.75
C ARG A 186 -6.73 18.96 6.64
N LYS A 187 -5.84 19.88 6.24
CA LYS A 187 -4.69 20.32 7.06
C LYS A 187 -5.14 20.86 8.42
N ARG A 188 -6.22 21.66 8.44
CA ARG A 188 -6.80 22.17 9.69
C ARG A 188 -7.35 21.04 10.55
N GLN A 189 -8.11 20.11 9.98
CA GLN A 189 -8.65 18.96 10.72
C GLN A 189 -7.55 18.06 11.29
N ALA A 190 -6.48 17.80 10.52
CA ALA A 190 -5.33 17.02 10.99
C ALA A 190 -4.62 17.73 12.15
N ARG A 191 -4.41 19.06 12.06
CA ARG A 191 -3.83 19.87 13.15
C ARG A 191 -4.71 19.85 14.39
N ASP A 192 -6.03 20.02 14.25
CA ASP A 192 -6.98 20.00 15.37
C ASP A 192 -7.00 18.61 16.05
N LYS A 193 -6.91 17.52 15.28
CA LYS A 193 -6.79 16.15 15.81
C LYS A 193 -5.48 15.97 16.60
N ALA A 194 -4.35 16.42 16.06
CA ALA A 194 -3.05 16.31 16.71
C ALA A 194 -3.01 17.12 18.02
N LEU A 195 -3.58 18.35 18.02
CA LEU A 195 -3.69 19.18 19.23
C LEU A 195 -4.59 18.55 20.29
N ASN A 196 -5.70 17.90 19.87
CA ASN A 196 -6.61 17.23 20.79
C ASN A 196 -6.05 15.90 21.32
N ALA A 197 -5.21 15.20 20.57
CA ALA A 197 -4.49 14.03 21.05
C ALA A 197 -3.50 14.39 22.16
N ASN A 198 -2.78 15.49 21.99
CA ASN A 198 -1.85 16.00 23.03
C ASN A 198 -2.56 16.60 24.25
N LYS A 199 -3.84 17.01 24.16
CA LYS A 199 -4.62 17.53 25.29
C LYS A 199 -5.20 16.46 26.21
N ARG A 200 -5.09 15.19 25.88
CA ARG A 200 -5.56 14.08 26.72
C ARG A 200 -4.52 13.56 27.71
N VAL A 201 -3.40 14.23 27.86
CA VAL A 201 -2.50 13.99 29.01
C VAL A 201 -3.24 14.49 30.26
N THR A 202 -3.79 13.57 31.03
CA THR A 202 -4.48 13.87 32.28
C THR A 202 -3.48 14.32 33.33
N LEU A 203 -3.95 15.07 34.36
CA LEU A 203 -3.11 15.46 35.48
C LEU A 203 -2.46 14.23 36.15
N ASP A 204 -3.14 13.07 36.15
CA ASP A 204 -2.61 11.81 36.66
C ASP A 204 -1.43 11.29 35.83
N ASP A 205 -1.45 11.47 34.50
CA ASP A 205 -0.31 11.12 33.64
C ASP A 205 0.89 12.03 33.90
N LEU A 206 0.66 13.32 34.17
CA LEU A 206 1.71 14.26 34.56
C LEU A 206 2.31 13.89 35.93
N PHE A 207 1.50 13.53 36.93
CA PHE A 207 1.99 13.05 38.21
C PHE A 207 2.79 11.76 38.07
N ASN A 208 2.31 10.79 37.28
CA ASN A 208 3.04 9.56 36.99
C ASN A 208 4.37 9.78 36.20
N GLN A 209 4.43 10.80 35.37
CA GLN A 209 5.67 11.19 34.66
C GLN A 209 6.67 11.89 35.62
N ILE A 210 6.19 12.65 36.57
CA ILE A 210 7.02 13.31 37.60
C ILE A 210 7.55 12.28 38.61
N GLU A 211 6.74 11.30 39.00
CA GLU A 211 7.13 10.25 39.93
C GLU A 211 8.12 9.24 39.34
N LYS A 212 8.06 8.99 38.06
CA LYS A 212 8.99 8.09 37.33
C LYS A 212 10.31 8.73 36.93
N GLY A 213 10.59 9.96 37.32
CA GLY A 213 11.87 10.66 37.21
C GLY A 213 12.59 10.47 35.88
N ASN A 214 12.72 11.54 35.07
CA ASN A 214 13.57 11.63 33.86
C ASN A 214 13.56 10.41 32.93
N LEU A 215 12.50 10.25 32.19
CA LEU A 215 12.53 9.37 30.99
C LEU A 215 13.60 9.92 30.03
N LYS A 216 14.71 9.20 29.91
CA LYS A 216 15.74 9.51 28.93
C LYS A 216 15.12 9.32 27.58
N GLN A 217 14.85 10.40 26.85
CA GLN A 217 14.35 10.35 25.47
C GLN A 217 15.51 10.05 24.53
N LEU A 218 15.36 9.05 23.67
CA LEU A 218 16.27 8.76 22.58
C LEU A 218 15.68 9.34 21.29
N ASN A 219 16.24 10.43 20.80
CA ASN A 219 15.82 11.03 19.54
C ASN A 219 16.54 10.36 18.38
N ILE A 220 15.80 9.64 17.54
CA ILE A 220 16.33 8.91 16.37
C ILE A 220 15.89 9.62 15.10
N ILE A 221 16.81 9.83 14.17
CA ILE A 221 16.52 10.33 12.83
C ILE A 221 16.57 9.15 11.85
N VAL A 222 15.42 8.82 11.28
CA VAL A 222 15.32 7.78 10.25
C VAL A 222 15.32 8.42 8.87
N LYS A 223 16.13 7.88 7.96
CA LYS A 223 16.18 8.29 6.55
C LYS A 223 16.12 7.05 5.67
N ALA A 224 15.27 7.07 4.65
CA ALA A 224 15.18 6.02 3.65
C ALA A 224 14.97 6.64 2.26
N ASP A 225 15.04 5.82 1.24
CA ASP A 225 14.86 6.20 -0.17
C ASP A 225 13.39 6.38 -0.56
N VAL A 226 12.48 5.69 0.14
CA VAL A 226 11.03 5.79 -0.06
C VAL A 226 10.29 6.02 1.26
N GLN A 227 9.14 6.68 1.19
CA GLN A 227 8.35 7.06 2.37
C GLN A 227 7.86 5.85 3.17
N GLY A 228 7.40 4.79 2.51
CA GLY A 228 6.91 3.58 3.17
C GLY A 228 7.98 2.89 4.04
N SER A 229 9.24 2.90 3.62
CA SER A 229 10.34 2.36 4.42
C SER A 229 10.59 3.17 5.71
N VAL A 230 10.42 4.50 5.67
CA VAL A 230 10.53 5.36 6.86
C VAL A 230 9.44 4.99 7.87
N GLU A 231 8.20 4.82 7.41
CA GLU A 231 7.07 4.48 8.26
C GLU A 231 7.21 3.09 8.89
N ALA A 232 7.64 2.09 8.11
CA ALA A 232 7.87 0.73 8.61
C ALA A 232 8.92 0.70 9.73
N VAL A 233 10.03 1.44 9.56
CA VAL A 233 11.07 1.55 10.61
C VAL A 233 10.55 2.30 11.83
N LYS A 234 9.78 3.38 11.62
CA LYS A 234 9.16 4.14 12.70
C LYS A 234 8.24 3.26 13.55
N GLN A 235 7.33 2.51 12.94
CA GLN A 235 6.43 1.58 13.62
C GLN A 235 7.16 0.46 14.37
N SER A 236 8.33 0.04 13.88
CA SER A 236 9.14 -0.99 14.54
C SER A 236 9.91 -0.45 15.75
N LEU A 237 10.07 0.87 15.85
CA LEU A 237 10.81 1.53 16.94
C LEU A 237 9.89 2.14 18.02
N GLU A 238 8.60 2.32 17.73
CA GLU A 238 7.55 2.76 18.66
C GLU A 238 6.94 1.56 19.41
#